data_b21bd363493120bba4a73e47f382843d
#
_entry.id   b21bd363493120bba4a73e47f382843d
#
_cell.length_a   1.000
_cell.length_b   1.000
_cell.length_c   1.000
_cell.angle_alpha   90.00
_cell.angle_beta   90.00
_cell.angle_gamma   90.00
#
_symmetry.space_group_name_H-M   'P 1'
#
loop_
_entity.id
_entity.type
_entity.pdbx_description
1 polymer ?
#
loop_
_entity_poly.entity_id
_entity_poly.type
_entity_poly.pdbx_seq_one_letter_code
_entity_poly.pdbx_strand_id
1 'polypeptide(L)'
;MNDISREARPALKLRQRTVGRLDRSRDPAILDAALATLAENGYANTNINDIAARAGVGKAAIYRRWSSKTALITDALVYWRPDLLTDDAPDTGSVAGDFDEIVRRATRIDEELFSYDLVLSVALEASHDPHLGPALDDLMLLKGRRVMSAILQQAIDRGEVTAHCDWSLVADVMTGMSLLRVVNSQSVDATYIRNVIDTLIIPAMRTAND
;
A
#
# COMPACT_ATOMS: atom_id res chain seq x y z
N MET A 1 1.64 -18.41 -76.22
CA MET A 1 1.03 -17.15 -75.78
C MET A 1 -0.04 -17.55 -74.76
N ASN A 2 0.37 -17.77 -73.48
CA ASN A 2 -0.51 -18.21 -72.41
C ASN A 2 -0.56 -17.08 -71.39
N ASP A 3 -1.72 -16.43 -71.35
CA ASP A 3 -2.10 -15.50 -70.33
C ASP A 3 -2.68 -16.26 -69.13
N ILE A 4 -1.96 -16.23 -68.01
CA ILE A 4 -2.41 -16.84 -66.78
C ILE A 4 -2.94 -15.73 -65.87
N SER A 5 -4.24 -15.55 -65.95
CA SER A 5 -5.01 -14.67 -65.06
C SER A 5 -4.82 -15.10 -63.60
N ARG A 6 -4.21 -14.24 -62.82
CA ARG A 6 -3.91 -14.40 -61.40
C ARG A 6 -5.17 -14.01 -60.62
N GLU A 7 -5.96 -15.00 -60.26
CA GLU A 7 -7.11 -14.81 -59.32
C GLU A 7 -6.63 -14.30 -57.96
N ALA A 8 -7.08 -13.13 -57.63
CA ALA A 8 -6.86 -12.53 -56.29
C ALA A 8 -7.66 -13.26 -55.23
N ARG A 9 -6.98 -13.86 -54.28
CA ARG A 9 -7.59 -14.45 -53.07
C ARG A 9 -8.27 -13.34 -52.24
N PRO A 10 -9.50 -13.56 -51.74
CA PRO A 10 -10.16 -12.58 -50.86
C PRO A 10 -9.43 -12.45 -49.53
N ALA A 11 -9.08 -11.23 -49.15
CA ALA A 11 -8.47 -10.90 -47.88
C ALA A 11 -9.42 -11.29 -46.73
N LEU A 12 -8.96 -12.18 -45.83
CA LEU A 12 -9.62 -12.50 -44.58
C LEU A 12 -9.75 -11.20 -43.76
N LYS A 13 -10.98 -10.67 -43.64
CA LYS A 13 -11.29 -9.62 -42.70
C LYS A 13 -11.13 -10.18 -41.30
N LEU A 14 -9.98 -9.94 -40.65
CA LEU A 14 -9.86 -10.10 -39.22
C LEU A 14 -10.96 -9.25 -38.55
N ARG A 15 -11.92 -9.91 -37.93
CA ARG A 15 -12.84 -9.27 -36.99
C ARG A 15 -11.98 -8.66 -35.88
N GLN A 16 -11.77 -7.37 -35.91
CA GLN A 16 -11.31 -6.61 -34.75
C GLN A 16 -12.34 -6.89 -33.63
N ARG A 17 -11.96 -7.78 -32.69
CA ARG A 17 -12.65 -7.87 -31.40
C ARG A 17 -12.46 -6.49 -30.77
N THR A 18 -13.52 -5.71 -30.77
CA THR A 18 -13.64 -4.53 -29.93
C THR A 18 -13.46 -5.03 -28.50
N VAL A 19 -12.27 -4.86 -27.96
CA VAL A 19 -12.04 -5.04 -26.52
C VAL A 19 -12.92 -3.99 -25.88
N GLY A 20 -14.04 -4.44 -25.32
CA GLY A 20 -15.01 -3.58 -24.67
C GLY A 20 -14.24 -2.74 -23.65
N ARG A 21 -14.38 -1.43 -23.74
CA ARG A 21 -13.82 -0.46 -22.80
C ARG A 21 -14.24 -0.93 -21.41
N LEU A 22 -13.28 -1.37 -20.59
CA LEU A 22 -13.54 -1.83 -19.23
C LEU A 22 -14.30 -0.72 -18.51
N ASP A 23 -15.53 -1.00 -18.11
CA ASP A 23 -16.31 -0.10 -17.27
C ASP A 23 -15.69 -0.09 -15.87
N ARG A 24 -14.88 0.93 -15.58
CA ARG A 24 -14.24 1.13 -14.29
C ARG A 24 -15.14 1.79 -13.25
N SER A 25 -16.37 2.12 -13.60
CA SER A 25 -17.33 2.74 -12.66
C SER A 25 -17.66 1.85 -11.46
N ARG A 26 -17.47 0.54 -11.58
CA ARG A 26 -17.69 -0.45 -10.51
C ARG A 26 -16.42 -0.81 -9.72
N ASP A 27 -15.27 -0.28 -10.09
CA ASP A 27 -14.02 -0.58 -9.41
C ASP A 27 -14.07 -0.17 -7.92
N PRO A 28 -14.57 1.01 -7.52
CA PRO A 28 -14.71 1.37 -6.12
C PRO A 28 -15.54 0.36 -5.31
N ALA A 29 -16.70 -0.06 -5.83
CA ALA A 29 -17.55 -1.03 -5.13
C ALA A 29 -16.88 -2.40 -4.94
N ILE A 30 -16.03 -2.82 -5.88
CA ILE A 30 -15.27 -4.07 -5.76
C ILE A 30 -14.14 -3.90 -4.73
N LEU A 31 -13.47 -2.74 -4.72
CA LEU A 31 -12.39 -2.43 -3.78
C LEU A 31 -12.94 -2.32 -2.35
N ASP A 32 -14.08 -1.62 -2.16
CA ASP A 32 -14.78 -1.55 -0.86
C ASP A 32 -15.19 -2.94 -0.35
N ALA A 33 -15.75 -3.79 -1.24
CA ALA A 33 -16.10 -5.16 -0.90
C ALA A 33 -14.87 -6.00 -0.55
N ALA A 34 -13.76 -5.80 -1.25
CA ALA A 34 -12.50 -6.49 -0.96
C ALA A 34 -11.95 -6.11 0.42
N LEU A 35 -11.97 -4.82 0.73
CA LEU A 35 -11.58 -4.30 2.03
C LEU A 35 -12.46 -4.88 3.14
N ALA A 36 -13.79 -4.77 3.02
CA ALA A 36 -14.71 -5.27 4.02
C ALA A 36 -14.55 -6.78 4.24
N THR A 37 -14.35 -7.56 3.17
CA THR A 37 -14.11 -9.01 3.28
C THR A 37 -12.77 -9.31 3.94
N LEU A 38 -11.75 -8.52 3.63
CA LEU A 38 -10.42 -8.62 4.23
C LEU A 38 -10.47 -8.34 5.75
N ALA A 39 -11.19 -7.29 6.16
CA ALA A 39 -11.35 -6.92 7.57
C ALA A 39 -12.05 -8.01 8.39
N GLU A 40 -13.09 -8.62 7.82
CA GLU A 40 -13.87 -9.66 8.50
C GLU A 40 -13.13 -11.00 8.60
N ASN A 41 -12.42 -11.40 7.54
CA ASN A 41 -11.92 -12.77 7.39
C ASN A 41 -10.39 -12.88 7.51
N GLY A 42 -9.66 -11.78 7.47
CA GLY A 42 -8.21 -11.77 7.27
C GLY A 42 -7.82 -12.18 5.85
N TYR A 43 -6.55 -12.00 5.49
CA TYR A 43 -6.09 -12.28 4.12
C TYR A 43 -6.20 -13.76 3.73
N ALA A 44 -5.82 -14.67 4.63
CA ALA A 44 -5.82 -16.11 4.35
C ALA A 44 -7.21 -16.62 3.92
N ASN A 45 -8.26 -16.19 4.63
CA ASN A 45 -9.64 -16.64 4.41
C ASN A 45 -10.40 -15.77 3.40
N THR A 46 -9.87 -14.65 2.98
CA THR A 46 -10.46 -13.81 1.93
C THR A 46 -10.42 -14.54 0.59
N ASN A 47 -11.55 -14.65 -0.08
CA ASN A 47 -11.64 -15.25 -1.41
C ASN A 47 -12.45 -14.40 -2.40
N ILE A 48 -12.17 -14.58 -3.68
CA ILE A 48 -12.78 -13.80 -4.77
C ILE A 48 -14.30 -14.02 -4.89
N ASN A 49 -14.82 -15.18 -4.46
CA ASN A 49 -16.26 -15.44 -4.54
C ASN A 49 -17.03 -14.58 -3.55
N ASP A 50 -16.53 -14.43 -2.32
CA ASP A 50 -17.16 -13.62 -1.28
C ASP A 50 -17.11 -12.14 -1.65
N ILE A 51 -15.97 -11.67 -2.17
CA ILE A 51 -15.83 -10.31 -2.70
C ILE A 51 -16.81 -10.05 -3.84
N ALA A 52 -16.93 -10.98 -4.80
CA ALA A 52 -17.84 -10.86 -5.93
C ALA A 52 -19.30 -10.79 -5.48
N ALA A 53 -19.69 -11.67 -4.54
CA ALA A 53 -21.01 -11.69 -3.96
C ALA A 53 -21.35 -10.38 -3.24
N ARG A 54 -20.41 -9.87 -2.41
CA ARG A 54 -20.57 -8.61 -1.66
C ARG A 54 -20.66 -7.40 -2.60
N ALA A 55 -19.84 -7.36 -3.65
CA ALA A 55 -19.85 -6.29 -4.65
C ALA A 55 -21.03 -6.36 -5.64
N GLY A 56 -21.82 -7.42 -5.61
CA GLY A 56 -22.92 -7.65 -6.57
C GLY A 56 -22.44 -7.82 -8.02
N VAL A 57 -21.25 -8.41 -8.22
CA VAL A 57 -20.66 -8.65 -9.55
C VAL A 57 -20.33 -10.12 -9.78
N GLY A 58 -20.19 -10.52 -11.03
CA GLY A 58 -19.70 -11.84 -11.36
C GLY A 58 -18.18 -11.95 -11.17
N LYS A 59 -17.67 -13.09 -10.72
CA LYS A 59 -16.23 -13.40 -10.57
C LYS A 59 -15.42 -13.04 -11.84
N ALA A 60 -15.97 -13.28 -13.03
CA ALA A 60 -15.34 -12.91 -14.30
C ALA A 60 -15.14 -11.38 -14.46
N ALA A 61 -15.95 -10.56 -13.80
CA ALA A 61 -15.79 -9.11 -13.82
C ALA A 61 -14.57 -8.68 -12.99
N ILE A 62 -14.30 -9.36 -11.90
CA ILE A 62 -13.09 -9.17 -11.08
C ILE A 62 -11.85 -9.60 -11.85
N TYR A 63 -11.81 -10.83 -12.37
CA TYR A 63 -10.63 -11.34 -13.08
C TYR A 63 -10.30 -10.62 -14.40
N ARG A 64 -11.23 -9.86 -14.97
CA ARG A 64 -10.91 -8.97 -16.11
C ARG A 64 -10.09 -7.75 -15.69
N ARG A 65 -10.09 -7.39 -14.41
CA ARG A 65 -9.43 -6.20 -13.85
C ARG A 65 -8.16 -6.57 -13.08
N TRP A 66 -8.28 -7.57 -12.25
CA TRP A 66 -7.19 -8.03 -11.38
C TRP A 66 -6.85 -9.49 -11.70
N SER A 67 -5.59 -9.74 -11.96
CA SER A 67 -5.09 -11.08 -12.34
C SER A 67 -5.12 -12.09 -11.19
N SER A 68 -5.14 -11.61 -9.93
CA SER A 68 -5.09 -12.44 -8.74
C SER A 68 -5.82 -11.79 -7.55
N LYS A 69 -6.06 -12.57 -6.48
CA LYS A 69 -6.52 -12.07 -5.18
C LYS A 69 -5.53 -11.01 -4.65
N THR A 70 -4.25 -11.31 -4.73
CA THR A 70 -3.17 -10.41 -4.30
C THR A 70 -3.27 -9.06 -4.98
N ALA A 71 -3.37 -9.03 -6.33
CA ALA A 71 -3.48 -7.78 -7.09
C ALA A 71 -4.73 -6.96 -6.67
N LEU A 72 -5.86 -7.63 -6.45
CA LEU A 72 -7.07 -6.96 -5.99
C LEU A 72 -6.91 -6.38 -4.58
N ILE A 73 -6.36 -7.15 -3.64
CA ILE A 73 -6.17 -6.70 -2.25
C ILE A 73 -5.14 -5.57 -2.19
N THR A 74 -4.05 -5.66 -2.94
CA THR A 74 -3.05 -4.59 -3.04
C THR A 74 -3.69 -3.28 -3.54
N ASP A 75 -4.45 -3.33 -4.65
CA ASP A 75 -5.15 -2.16 -5.16
C ASP A 75 -6.22 -1.64 -4.19
N ALA A 76 -6.87 -2.53 -3.44
CA ALA A 76 -7.85 -2.13 -2.43
C ALA A 76 -7.18 -1.37 -1.26
N LEU A 77 -6.03 -1.82 -0.79
CA LEU A 77 -5.25 -1.12 0.25
C LEU A 77 -4.78 0.26 -0.24
N VAL A 78 -4.32 0.36 -1.51
CA VAL A 78 -3.98 1.65 -2.14
C VAL A 78 -5.19 2.59 -2.20
N TYR A 79 -6.33 2.06 -2.63
CA TYR A 79 -7.57 2.81 -2.75
C TYR A 79 -8.06 3.34 -1.39
N TRP A 80 -7.93 2.53 -0.35
CA TRP A 80 -8.32 2.90 1.00
C TRP A 80 -7.44 4.03 1.59
N ARG A 81 -6.13 3.97 1.36
CA ARG A 81 -5.17 4.92 1.94
C ARG A 81 -4.22 5.50 0.88
N PRO A 82 -4.76 6.32 -0.03
CA PRO A 82 -3.90 6.98 -1.02
C PRO A 82 -2.90 7.95 -0.37
N ASP A 83 -3.24 8.52 0.79
CA ASP A 83 -2.43 9.47 1.56
C ASP A 83 -1.24 8.83 2.29
N LEU A 84 -1.32 7.56 2.70
CA LEU A 84 -0.15 6.80 3.20
C LEU A 84 0.85 6.45 2.09
N LEU A 85 0.41 6.55 0.85
CA LEU A 85 1.13 6.11 -0.33
C LEU A 85 1.63 7.29 -1.18
N THR A 86 1.45 8.53 -0.71
CA THR A 86 2.08 9.69 -1.34
C THR A 86 3.58 9.65 -1.05
N ASP A 87 4.40 9.94 -2.06
CA ASP A 87 5.84 10.13 -1.87
C ASP A 87 6.15 11.51 -1.26
N ASP A 88 5.11 12.29 -0.88
CA ASP A 88 5.24 13.63 -0.34
C ASP A 88 5.60 13.59 1.15
N ALA A 89 6.86 13.76 1.45
CA ALA A 89 7.33 13.97 2.82
C ALA A 89 6.82 15.33 3.32
N PRO A 90 6.27 15.42 4.54
CA PRO A 90 5.95 16.71 5.12
C PRO A 90 7.22 17.54 5.34
N ASP A 91 7.09 18.86 5.17
CA ASP A 91 8.13 19.86 5.47
C ASP A 91 7.51 20.99 6.28
N THR A 92 7.41 20.79 7.60
CA THR A 92 6.79 21.72 8.54
C THR A 92 7.79 22.70 9.13
N GLY A 93 9.06 22.57 8.77
CA GLY A 93 10.14 23.40 9.31
C GLY A 93 10.84 22.81 10.53
N SER A 94 10.43 21.62 11.01
CA SER A 94 11.13 20.90 12.05
C SER A 94 10.90 19.38 11.95
N VAL A 95 11.89 18.57 12.33
CA VAL A 95 11.78 17.11 12.34
C VAL A 95 10.63 16.62 13.23
N ALA A 96 10.41 17.27 14.37
CA ALA A 96 9.29 16.94 15.26
C ALA A 96 7.94 17.23 14.61
N GLY A 97 7.80 18.39 13.95
CA GLY A 97 6.59 18.75 13.20
C GLY A 97 6.33 17.83 12.01
N ASP A 98 7.38 17.39 11.32
CA ASP A 98 7.27 16.45 10.20
C ASP A 98 6.75 15.09 10.68
N PHE A 99 7.26 14.59 11.81
CA PHE A 99 6.74 13.38 12.44
C PHE A 99 5.31 13.58 12.95
N ASP A 100 4.96 14.74 13.51
CA ASP A 100 3.60 15.07 13.92
C ASP A 100 2.62 14.95 12.76
N GLU A 101 3.00 15.47 11.61
CA GLU A 101 2.19 15.42 10.41
C GLU A 101 2.05 13.97 9.89
N ILE A 102 3.09 13.15 9.94
CA ILE A 102 3.01 11.71 9.62
C ILE A 102 2.01 11.00 10.56
N VAL A 103 2.12 11.22 11.86
CA VAL A 103 1.19 10.64 12.84
C VAL A 103 -0.24 11.10 12.53
N ARG A 104 -0.44 12.40 12.28
CA ARG A 104 -1.73 12.97 11.94
C ARG A 104 -2.32 12.35 10.66
N ARG A 105 -1.51 12.14 9.62
CA ARG A 105 -1.95 11.45 8.40
C ARG A 105 -2.30 10.00 8.69
N ALA A 106 -1.48 9.31 9.49
CA ALA A 106 -1.70 7.91 9.85
C ALA A 106 -2.97 7.70 10.67
N THR A 107 -3.40 8.70 11.45
CA THR A 107 -4.54 8.58 12.38
C THR A 107 -5.83 9.25 11.90
N ARG A 108 -5.85 9.83 10.70
CA ARG A 108 -7.06 10.40 10.07
C ARG A 108 -8.10 9.35 9.65
N ILE A 109 -7.96 8.14 10.10
CA ILE A 109 -8.83 7.02 9.75
C ILE A 109 -10.12 7.15 10.55
N ASP A 110 -11.24 7.05 9.85
CA ASP A 110 -12.49 6.62 10.46
C ASP A 110 -12.26 5.23 11.07
N GLU A 111 -12.19 5.16 12.40
CA GLU A 111 -11.73 4.00 13.17
C GLU A 111 -12.62 2.76 13.02
N GLU A 112 -13.76 2.87 12.29
CA GLU A 112 -14.78 1.82 12.28
C GLU A 112 -14.50 0.65 11.33
N LEU A 113 -13.71 0.80 10.27
CA LEU A 113 -13.54 -0.29 9.29
C LEU A 113 -12.14 -0.86 9.17
N PHE A 114 -11.08 -0.07 9.39
CA PHE A 114 -9.72 -0.52 9.14
C PHE A 114 -8.72 0.09 10.11
N SER A 115 -8.06 -0.74 10.87
CA SER A 115 -6.94 -0.35 11.72
C SER A 115 -5.61 -0.54 10.98
N TYR A 116 -4.59 0.20 11.39
CA TYR A 116 -3.20 -0.06 11.01
C TYR A 116 -2.79 -1.51 11.27
N ASP A 117 -3.42 -2.14 12.27
CA ASP A 117 -3.27 -3.54 12.63
C ASP A 117 -3.64 -4.48 11.48
N LEU A 118 -4.67 -4.18 10.70
CA LEU A 118 -5.06 -4.98 9.55
C LEU A 118 -3.98 -4.97 8.47
N VAL A 119 -3.42 -3.79 8.19
CA VAL A 119 -2.36 -3.64 7.20
C VAL A 119 -1.12 -4.44 7.60
N LEU A 120 -0.74 -4.36 8.88
CA LEU A 120 0.38 -5.13 9.42
C LEU A 120 0.08 -6.64 9.44
N SER A 121 -1.16 -7.03 9.70
CA SER A 121 -1.59 -8.44 9.61
C SER A 121 -1.46 -8.98 8.19
N VAL A 122 -1.84 -8.19 7.19
CA VAL A 122 -1.65 -8.54 5.78
C VAL A 122 -0.16 -8.62 5.43
N ALA A 123 0.66 -7.70 5.96
CA ALA A 123 2.11 -7.73 5.75
C ALA A 123 2.76 -8.98 6.39
N LEU A 124 2.27 -9.41 7.54
CA LEU A 124 2.74 -10.64 8.19
C LEU A 124 2.39 -11.88 7.35
N GLU A 125 1.15 -11.97 6.87
CA GLU A 125 0.73 -13.03 5.94
C GLU A 125 1.55 -13.00 4.63
N ALA A 126 1.94 -11.82 4.17
CA ALA A 126 2.74 -11.65 2.96
C ALA A 126 4.11 -12.34 3.04
N SER A 127 4.66 -12.50 4.25
CA SER A 127 5.94 -13.23 4.43
C SER A 127 5.84 -14.71 4.03
N HIS A 128 4.64 -15.26 3.96
CA HIS A 128 4.36 -16.63 3.58
C HIS A 128 3.81 -16.78 2.16
N ASP A 129 3.45 -15.70 1.49
CA ASP A 129 2.95 -15.68 0.11
C ASP A 129 3.97 -15.00 -0.82
N PRO A 130 4.67 -15.77 -1.70
CA PRO A 130 5.72 -15.23 -2.57
C PRO A 130 5.22 -14.19 -3.59
N HIS A 131 3.90 -14.06 -3.76
CA HIS A 131 3.30 -13.06 -4.64
C HIS A 131 2.85 -11.81 -3.87
N LEU A 132 2.47 -11.95 -2.61
CA LEU A 132 1.99 -10.85 -1.77
C LEU A 132 3.17 -10.04 -1.18
N GLY A 133 4.24 -10.72 -0.74
CA GLY A 133 5.40 -10.08 -0.14
C GLY A 133 5.98 -8.96 -0.99
N PRO A 134 6.43 -9.22 -2.21
CA PRO A 134 6.99 -8.19 -3.08
C PRO A 134 6.02 -7.04 -3.40
N ALA A 135 4.72 -7.34 -3.56
CA ALA A 135 3.72 -6.31 -3.84
C ALA A 135 3.49 -5.36 -2.65
N LEU A 136 3.55 -5.88 -1.43
CA LEU A 136 3.44 -5.07 -0.20
C LEU A 136 4.75 -4.37 0.15
N ASP A 137 5.90 -4.98 -0.11
CA ASP A 137 7.20 -4.33 0.04
C ASP A 137 7.28 -3.06 -0.80
N ASP A 138 6.92 -3.15 -2.08
CA ASP A 138 6.88 -1.99 -2.97
C ASP A 138 5.89 -0.92 -2.46
N LEU A 139 4.75 -1.36 -1.95
CA LEU A 139 3.67 -0.46 -1.58
C LEU A 139 3.89 0.22 -0.23
N MET A 140 4.39 -0.50 0.76
CA MET A 140 4.40 -0.05 2.16
C MET A 140 5.80 0.27 2.67
N LEU A 141 6.75 -0.64 2.50
CA LEU A 141 8.09 -0.49 3.08
C LEU A 141 8.95 0.48 2.27
N LEU A 142 8.96 0.37 0.95
CA LEU A 142 9.77 1.26 0.12
C LEU A 142 9.26 2.71 0.15
N LYS A 143 7.93 2.91 0.16
CA LYS A 143 7.38 4.28 0.29
C LYS A 143 7.60 4.85 1.67
N GLY A 144 7.34 4.09 2.73
CA GLY A 144 7.65 4.52 4.09
C GLY A 144 9.11 4.91 4.26
N ARG A 145 10.03 4.11 3.71
CA ARG A 145 11.47 4.42 3.71
C ARG A 145 11.80 5.69 2.92
N ARG A 146 11.18 5.91 1.75
CA ARG A 146 11.38 7.15 0.96
C ARG A 146 10.91 8.39 1.71
N VAL A 147 9.71 8.36 2.25
CA VAL A 147 9.16 9.47 3.05
C VAL A 147 10.04 9.73 4.26
N MET A 148 10.44 8.69 4.98
CA MET A 148 11.34 8.81 6.13
C MET A 148 12.70 9.39 5.72
N SER A 149 13.29 8.89 4.64
CA SER A 149 14.57 9.41 4.14
C SER A 149 14.46 10.87 3.73
N ALA A 150 13.35 11.30 3.16
CA ALA A 150 13.13 12.69 2.78
C ALA A 150 12.99 13.62 4.02
N ILE A 151 12.22 13.21 5.03
CA ILE A 151 12.12 13.94 6.31
C ILE A 151 13.50 14.11 6.95
N LEU A 152 14.29 13.04 6.97
CA LEU A 152 15.63 13.06 7.55
C LEU A 152 16.59 13.93 6.75
N GLN A 153 16.53 13.91 5.43
CA GLN A 153 17.34 14.79 4.59
C GLN A 153 17.00 16.26 4.84
N GLN A 154 15.71 16.59 4.93
CA GLN A 154 15.26 17.94 5.29
C GLN A 154 15.77 18.37 6.68
N ALA A 155 15.73 17.46 7.66
CA ALA A 155 16.25 17.74 9.00
C ALA A 155 17.79 17.95 9.02
N ILE A 156 18.54 17.21 8.19
CA ILE A 156 19.99 17.40 7.99
C ILE A 156 20.25 18.76 7.35
N ASP A 157 19.51 19.12 6.30
CA ASP A 157 19.66 20.37 5.57
C ASP A 157 19.34 21.59 6.46
N ARG A 158 18.42 21.43 7.44
CA ARG A 158 18.11 22.44 8.47
C ARG A 158 19.11 22.44 9.64
N GLY A 159 20.05 21.48 9.70
CA GLY A 159 21.01 21.35 10.79
C GLY A 159 20.44 20.83 12.11
N GLU A 160 19.27 20.21 12.08
CA GLU A 160 18.63 19.60 13.25
C GLU A 160 19.24 18.24 13.61
N VAL A 161 19.82 17.55 12.63
CA VAL A 161 20.35 16.19 12.73
C VAL A 161 21.66 16.07 11.96
N THR A 162 22.60 15.28 12.45
CA THR A 162 23.86 15.00 11.74
C THR A 162 23.76 13.78 10.83
N ALA A 163 24.50 13.80 9.72
CA ALA A 163 24.48 12.77 8.68
C ALA A 163 25.18 11.43 9.08
N HIS A 164 25.51 11.21 10.34
CA HIS A 164 26.37 10.09 10.77
C HIS A 164 25.63 8.78 11.07
N CYS A 165 24.30 8.76 11.04
CA CYS A 165 23.51 7.54 11.29
C CYS A 165 22.88 7.01 9.99
N ASP A 166 22.80 5.68 9.89
CA ASP A 166 21.98 5.03 8.88
C ASP A 166 20.50 5.13 9.27
N TRP A 167 19.88 6.23 8.84
CA TRP A 167 18.49 6.53 9.14
C TRP A 167 17.50 5.62 8.44
N SER A 168 17.95 4.76 7.52
CA SER A 168 17.09 3.75 6.90
C SER A 168 16.50 2.79 7.94
N LEU A 169 17.21 2.59 9.05
CA LEU A 169 16.77 1.78 10.18
C LEU A 169 15.55 2.37 10.93
N VAL A 170 15.32 3.67 10.85
CA VAL A 170 14.19 4.30 11.57
C VAL A 170 12.85 3.73 11.11
N ALA A 171 12.65 3.62 9.79
CA ALA A 171 11.45 3.01 9.23
C ALA A 171 11.31 1.54 9.62
N ASP A 172 12.41 0.80 9.64
CA ASP A 172 12.43 -0.62 10.03
C ASP A 172 12.11 -0.79 11.52
N VAL A 173 12.65 0.06 12.39
CA VAL A 173 12.35 0.08 13.83
C VAL A 173 10.86 0.37 14.05
N MET A 174 10.32 1.41 13.42
CA MET A 174 8.90 1.78 13.51
C MET A 174 8.00 0.63 13.09
N THR A 175 8.29 0.02 11.94
CA THR A 175 7.52 -1.11 11.41
C THR A 175 7.65 -2.34 12.31
N GLY A 176 8.86 -2.69 12.73
CA GLY A 176 9.12 -3.86 13.57
C GLY A 176 8.45 -3.76 14.94
N MET A 177 8.51 -2.59 15.59
CA MET A 177 7.85 -2.36 16.87
C MET A 177 6.32 -2.39 16.73
N SER A 178 5.78 -1.85 15.64
CA SER A 178 4.35 -1.89 15.36
C SER A 178 3.89 -3.33 15.10
N LEU A 179 4.64 -4.09 14.33
CA LEU A 179 4.35 -5.50 14.05
C LEU A 179 4.38 -6.34 15.33
N LEU A 180 5.33 -6.10 16.24
CA LEU A 180 5.37 -6.79 17.52
C LEU A 180 4.12 -6.56 18.36
N ARG A 181 3.55 -5.34 18.33
CA ARG A 181 2.27 -5.06 19.01
C ARG A 181 1.12 -5.86 18.41
N VAL A 182 1.01 -5.90 17.09
CA VAL A 182 -0.04 -6.68 16.39
C VAL A 182 0.06 -8.16 16.76
N VAL A 183 1.27 -8.73 16.73
CA VAL A 183 1.51 -10.13 17.12
C VAL A 183 1.07 -10.39 18.56
N ASN A 184 1.21 -9.41 19.46
CA ASN A 184 0.75 -9.49 20.86
C ASN A 184 -0.70 -9.03 21.06
N SER A 185 -1.49 -8.88 20.00
CA SER A 185 -2.88 -8.41 20.04
C SER A 185 -3.04 -7.05 20.73
N GLN A 186 -2.07 -6.17 20.55
CA GLN A 186 -2.09 -4.79 21.04
C GLN A 186 -2.29 -3.84 19.86
N SER A 187 -3.12 -2.81 20.04
CA SER A 187 -3.39 -1.82 18.99
C SER A 187 -2.18 -0.92 18.71
N VAL A 188 -2.03 -0.52 17.46
CA VAL A 188 -1.05 0.48 17.02
C VAL A 188 -1.81 1.79 16.76
N ASP A 189 -1.95 2.59 17.81
CA ASP A 189 -2.64 3.88 17.79
C ASP A 189 -1.66 5.06 17.73
N ALA A 190 -2.22 6.27 17.56
CA ALA A 190 -1.44 7.51 17.52
C ALA A 190 -0.57 7.72 18.76
N THR A 191 -1.10 7.37 19.94
CA THR A 191 -0.39 7.54 21.20
C THR A 191 0.85 6.67 21.25
N TYR A 192 0.71 5.43 20.80
CA TYR A 192 1.84 4.50 20.72
C TYR A 192 2.90 4.98 19.72
N ILE A 193 2.48 5.34 18.49
CA ILE A 193 3.41 5.82 17.47
C ILE A 193 4.15 7.06 17.96
N ARG A 194 3.43 8.01 18.60
CA ARG A 194 4.02 9.20 19.19
C ARG A 194 5.04 8.85 20.26
N ASN A 195 4.71 7.95 21.18
CA ASN A 195 5.63 7.52 22.23
C ASN A 195 6.92 6.91 21.67
N VAL A 196 6.84 6.12 20.59
CA VAL A 196 8.03 5.58 19.92
C VAL A 196 8.90 6.71 19.34
N ILE A 197 8.27 7.67 18.66
CA ILE A 197 8.96 8.81 18.07
C ILE A 197 9.65 9.65 19.16
N ASP A 198 8.92 10.04 20.19
CA ASP A 198 9.40 10.97 21.22
C ASP A 198 10.45 10.31 22.15
N THR A 199 10.30 9.00 22.40
CA THR A 199 11.15 8.28 23.36
C THR A 199 12.39 7.69 22.72
N LEU A 200 12.33 7.26 21.46
CA LEU A 200 13.43 6.56 20.80
C LEU A 200 14.00 7.33 19.61
N ILE A 201 13.14 7.81 18.71
CA ILE A 201 13.59 8.35 17.43
C ILE A 201 14.21 9.74 17.61
N ILE A 202 13.47 10.69 18.15
CA ILE A 202 13.93 12.08 18.33
C ILE A 202 15.15 12.17 19.24
N PRO A 203 15.22 11.48 20.41
CA PRO A 203 16.43 11.48 21.22
C PRO A 203 17.64 10.88 20.50
N ALA A 204 17.48 9.76 19.77
CA ALA A 204 18.57 9.17 19.01
C ALA A 204 19.11 10.12 17.92
N MET A 205 18.26 10.94 17.33
CA MET A 205 18.66 11.95 16.35
C MET A 205 19.46 13.10 16.97
N ARG A 206 19.20 13.46 18.23
CA ARG A 206 19.86 14.56 18.95
C ARG A 206 21.20 14.15 19.53
N THR A 207 21.34 12.92 20.04
CA THR A 207 22.60 12.43 20.63
C THR A 207 23.69 12.20 19.60
N ALA A 208 23.38 12.15 18.32
CA ALA A 208 24.38 12.09 17.25
C ALA A 208 25.09 13.45 17.01
N ASN A 209 24.70 14.52 17.72
CA ASN A 209 25.28 15.86 17.61
C ASN A 209 26.35 16.19 18.68
N ASP A 210 26.56 15.33 19.67
CA ASP A 210 27.62 15.46 20.70
C ASP A 210 28.81 14.56 20.33
#